data_5a34170680c435a15424c089445da5a5
#
_entry.id   5a34170680c435a15424c089445da5a5
#
_cell.length_a   1.000
_cell.length_b   1.000
_cell.length_c   1.000
_cell.angle_alpha   90.00
_cell.angle_beta   90.00
_cell.angle_gamma   90.00
#
_symmetry.space_group_name_H-M   'P 1'
#
loop_
_entity.id
_entity.type
_entity.pdbx_description
1 polymer ?
#
loop_
_entity_poly.entity_id
_entity_poly.type
_entity_poly.pdbx_seq_one_letter_code
_entity_poly.pdbx_strand_id
1 'polypeptide(L)'
;MNKNSKDCINEYMKLAEKEMLKLNHPYVGSEHMILALLKNDAIKEICDNYDLTYDIFKNELIDIIGKSNVKTTSILHTPLLKSIINDAKKDARENNDGITTPNHIMISILESGDGIGVRILISLGIDLEGIYKELKRGYNPIFNEIKKYGYDLSDNDTKLIGREKELDEIIEVLLRKNKNNPLLVGDAGVGKTAIVEELANRIKNGYYNKFNGYKIFCLDMSLLLSGSKYRGDFEERLNTVIKEVISSGKIILFIDEVHTIMHAGGSEGAIDASNILKPYLCKDKLKIIGATTKEEYDKYICKDKALVRRFDVITINEPSIEETKYILYKIKDKYKNYHDVNITKSNIDMIVNYSDKFLCDKKNPDKSIDLLDSVCSYAKNCGKSKIYKCDIESVISRKINRNLVCDKSIIINNIKSKVYGQDNVIDSIVDIVNKDGFKSVLLLGGIGVGKSISIREIANEMNINFICFDMSLYSNVYSINNIYNGEDSIYNKMKDNSIILFDNIEKANKSVVDIIMNIIDCRKIKDKNLLNSIIFLSATNNIKYGIGFSKNINLVKYDDKKVIDGVDYVVNFNSIDDEAIGKFIEYNNIKDFDYTHCDYINYGFRGVKIAMKNKDLIK
;
A
#
# COMPACT_ATOMS: atom_id res chain seq x y z
N MET A 1 -18.11 -28.52 -9.12
CA MET A 1 -19.55 -28.76 -9.46
C MET A 1 -19.99 -30.04 -8.76
N ASN A 2 -20.44 -29.98 -7.52
CA ASN A 2 -21.00 -31.11 -6.81
C ASN A 2 -22.53 -31.14 -7.00
N LYS A 3 -23.00 -32.07 -7.83
CA LYS A 3 -24.41 -32.41 -8.03
C LYS A 3 -24.95 -33.18 -6.83
N ASN A 4 -25.21 -32.60 -5.68
CA ASN A 4 -26.03 -33.24 -4.63
C ASN A 4 -26.42 -32.25 -3.52
N SER A 5 -27.02 -31.15 -3.85
CA SER A 5 -27.67 -30.29 -2.86
C SER A 5 -29.18 -30.26 -3.11
N LYS A 6 -29.84 -31.37 -2.87
CA LYS A 6 -31.30 -31.43 -2.75
C LYS A 6 -31.70 -30.94 -1.37
N ASP A 7 -32.66 -30.03 -1.32
CA ASP A 7 -33.31 -29.56 -0.09
C ASP A 7 -33.71 -30.80 0.75
N CYS A 8 -33.08 -31.01 1.91
CA CYS A 8 -33.24 -32.23 2.71
C CYS A 8 -34.62 -32.31 3.38
N ILE A 9 -35.40 -31.26 3.40
CA ILE A 9 -36.71 -31.20 4.06
C ILE A 9 -37.61 -32.33 3.59
N ASN A 10 -37.73 -32.55 2.29
CA ASN A 10 -38.61 -33.57 1.76
C ASN A 10 -38.15 -34.99 2.14
N GLU A 11 -36.86 -35.18 2.33
CA GLU A 11 -36.28 -36.47 2.79
C GLU A 11 -36.62 -36.71 4.25
N TYR A 12 -36.35 -35.74 5.14
CA TYR A 12 -36.64 -35.90 6.57
C TYR A 12 -38.15 -35.89 6.88
N MET A 13 -38.96 -35.17 6.13
CA MET A 13 -40.42 -35.28 6.22
C MET A 13 -40.88 -36.70 5.91
N LYS A 14 -40.41 -37.34 4.84
CA LYS A 14 -40.74 -38.74 4.53
C LYS A 14 -40.24 -39.71 5.60
N LEU A 15 -39.07 -39.44 6.22
CA LEU A 15 -38.58 -40.26 7.33
C LEU A 15 -39.46 -40.09 8.57
N ALA A 16 -39.86 -38.85 8.92
CA ALA A 16 -40.79 -38.59 10.03
C ALA A 16 -42.16 -39.23 9.81
N GLU A 17 -42.70 -39.20 8.58
CA GLU A 17 -43.93 -39.88 8.21
C GLU A 17 -43.83 -41.42 8.41
N LYS A 18 -42.68 -42.01 8.03
CA LYS A 18 -42.41 -43.42 8.29
C LYS A 18 -42.36 -43.79 9.78
N GLU A 19 -41.77 -42.93 10.61
CA GLU A 19 -41.74 -43.13 12.06
C GLU A 19 -43.16 -43.03 12.67
N MET A 20 -43.96 -42.04 12.23
CA MET A 20 -45.36 -41.92 12.63
C MET A 20 -46.16 -43.17 12.31
N LEU A 21 -46.02 -43.69 11.07
CA LEU A 21 -46.74 -44.92 10.65
C LEU A 21 -46.33 -46.16 11.44
N LYS A 22 -45.03 -46.29 11.82
CA LYS A 22 -44.56 -47.43 12.67
C LYS A 22 -45.16 -47.42 14.06
N LEU A 23 -45.50 -46.23 14.58
CA LEU A 23 -46.10 -46.02 15.89
C LEU A 23 -47.60 -46.00 15.84
N ASN A 24 -48.22 -45.98 14.64
CA ASN A 24 -49.65 -45.81 14.37
C ASN A 24 -50.20 -44.52 14.96
N HIS A 25 -49.44 -43.43 15.01
CA HIS A 25 -49.90 -42.14 15.51
C HIS A 25 -50.81 -41.43 14.49
N PRO A 26 -51.73 -40.57 14.91
CA PRO A 26 -52.67 -39.90 14.00
C PRO A 26 -52.07 -38.75 13.20
N TYR A 27 -51.02 -38.12 13.70
CA TYR A 27 -50.39 -36.96 13.10
C TYR A 27 -48.86 -37.05 13.14
N VAL A 28 -48.19 -36.42 12.13
CA VAL A 28 -46.74 -36.23 12.15
C VAL A 28 -46.45 -34.95 12.92
N GLY A 29 -45.78 -35.04 14.05
CA GLY A 29 -45.36 -33.92 14.90
C GLY A 29 -43.86 -33.73 15.01
N SER A 30 -43.42 -32.79 15.86
CA SER A 30 -42.00 -32.51 16.14
C SER A 30 -41.26 -33.74 16.68
N GLU A 31 -41.94 -34.64 17.44
CA GLU A 31 -41.40 -35.86 17.99
C GLU A 31 -40.96 -36.87 16.89
N HIS A 32 -41.74 -36.99 15.83
CA HIS A 32 -41.39 -37.84 14.69
C HIS A 32 -40.25 -37.23 13.86
N MET A 33 -40.18 -35.90 13.80
CA MET A 33 -39.09 -35.20 13.13
C MET A 33 -37.76 -35.39 13.89
N ILE A 34 -37.78 -35.35 15.24
CA ILE A 34 -36.60 -35.65 16.05
C ILE A 34 -36.12 -37.07 15.82
N LEU A 35 -37.03 -38.07 15.81
CA LEU A 35 -36.66 -39.46 15.48
C LEU A 35 -36.03 -39.61 14.09
N ALA A 36 -36.51 -38.84 13.12
CA ALA A 36 -35.92 -38.82 11.78
C ALA A 36 -34.54 -38.18 11.76
N LEU A 37 -34.35 -37.07 12.51
CA LEU A 37 -33.09 -36.35 12.60
C LEU A 37 -32.01 -37.15 13.35
N LEU A 38 -32.36 -37.91 14.40
CA LEU A 38 -31.44 -38.77 15.14
C LEU A 38 -30.88 -39.93 14.31
N LYS A 39 -31.35 -40.13 13.07
CA LYS A 39 -30.75 -41.06 12.09
C LYS A 39 -29.68 -40.41 11.22
N ASN A 40 -29.51 -39.10 11.29
CA ASN A 40 -28.44 -38.42 10.61
C ASN A 40 -27.15 -38.53 11.40
N ASP A 41 -26.04 -38.95 10.76
CA ASP A 41 -24.78 -39.23 11.43
C ASP A 41 -24.24 -38.00 12.18
N ALA A 42 -24.35 -36.79 11.59
CA ALA A 42 -23.86 -35.56 12.20
C ALA A 42 -24.69 -35.11 13.43
N ILE A 43 -26.03 -35.25 13.37
CA ILE A 43 -26.90 -34.94 14.51
C ILE A 43 -26.75 -35.98 15.60
N LYS A 44 -26.63 -37.24 15.19
CA LYS A 44 -26.43 -38.37 16.10
C LYS A 44 -25.15 -38.20 16.92
N GLU A 45 -24.01 -37.87 16.27
CA GLU A 45 -22.73 -37.63 16.95
C GLU A 45 -22.84 -36.54 18.01
N ILE A 46 -23.55 -35.42 17.70
CA ILE A 46 -23.80 -34.34 18.66
C ILE A 46 -24.68 -34.82 19.80
N CYS A 47 -25.79 -35.46 19.49
CA CYS A 47 -26.77 -35.89 20.49
C CYS A 47 -26.24 -37.03 21.40
N ASP A 48 -25.40 -37.91 20.88
CA ASP A 48 -24.76 -38.96 21.65
C ASP A 48 -23.86 -38.40 22.77
N ASN A 49 -23.24 -37.23 22.59
CA ASN A 49 -22.46 -36.54 23.63
C ASN A 49 -23.32 -36.05 24.83
N TYR A 50 -24.62 -36.02 24.67
CA TYR A 50 -25.60 -35.61 25.68
C TYR A 50 -26.54 -36.78 26.09
N ASP A 51 -26.11 -38.01 25.91
CA ASP A 51 -26.87 -39.23 26.23
C ASP A 51 -28.22 -39.33 25.50
N LEU A 52 -28.39 -38.61 24.39
CA LEU A 52 -29.62 -38.66 23.59
C LEU A 52 -29.44 -39.56 22.37
N THR A 53 -29.95 -40.80 22.48
CA THR A 53 -29.97 -41.76 21.36
C THR A 53 -31.35 -41.92 20.78
N TYR A 54 -31.43 -42.44 19.55
CA TYR A 54 -32.71 -42.78 18.89
C TYR A 54 -33.58 -43.70 19.74
N ASP A 55 -33.01 -44.72 20.37
CA ASP A 55 -33.77 -45.72 21.15
C ASP A 55 -34.26 -45.14 22.47
N ILE A 56 -33.47 -44.33 23.17
CA ILE A 56 -33.89 -43.65 24.40
C ILE A 56 -35.05 -42.71 24.10
N PHE A 57 -34.95 -41.86 23.10
CA PHE A 57 -36.03 -40.93 22.73
C PHE A 57 -37.29 -41.65 22.30
N LYS A 58 -37.16 -42.74 21.53
CA LYS A 58 -38.28 -43.54 21.04
C LYS A 58 -39.03 -44.25 22.18
N ASN A 59 -38.32 -44.81 23.15
CA ASN A 59 -38.92 -45.48 24.30
C ASN A 59 -39.70 -44.46 25.15
N GLU A 60 -39.15 -43.33 25.47
CA GLU A 60 -39.83 -42.25 26.19
C GLU A 60 -41.07 -41.75 25.43
N LEU A 61 -40.99 -41.61 24.10
CA LEU A 61 -42.13 -41.26 23.26
C LEU A 61 -43.25 -42.30 23.37
N ILE A 62 -42.93 -43.60 23.41
CA ILE A 62 -43.92 -44.67 23.56
C ILE A 62 -44.51 -44.68 24.98
N ASP A 63 -43.71 -44.35 25.99
CA ASP A 63 -44.19 -44.29 27.38
C ASP A 63 -45.14 -43.12 27.62
N ILE A 64 -44.88 -41.97 26.96
CA ILE A 64 -45.75 -40.77 27.11
C ILE A 64 -47.02 -40.81 26.26
N ILE A 65 -46.92 -41.23 24.98
CA ILE A 65 -48.05 -41.20 24.05
C ILE A 65 -48.70 -42.57 23.84
N GLY A 66 -47.92 -43.64 23.99
CA GLY A 66 -48.35 -45.00 23.68
C GLY A 66 -48.24 -45.36 22.19
N LYS A 67 -48.57 -46.62 21.87
CA LYS A 67 -48.77 -47.07 20.48
C LYS A 67 -50.26 -47.24 20.24
N SER A 68 -50.76 -46.68 19.14
CA SER A 68 -52.17 -46.89 18.77
C SER A 68 -52.34 -48.26 18.10
N ASN A 69 -53.44 -48.99 18.46
CA ASN A 69 -53.81 -50.22 17.81
C ASN A 69 -54.59 -50.03 16.50
N VAL A 70 -54.91 -48.77 16.14
CA VAL A 70 -55.66 -48.44 14.92
C VAL A 70 -54.65 -48.07 13.83
N LYS A 71 -54.65 -48.77 12.69
CA LYS A 71 -53.81 -48.45 11.55
C LYS A 71 -54.23 -47.10 10.96
N THR A 72 -53.35 -46.12 10.99
CA THR A 72 -53.53 -44.79 10.37
C THR A 72 -53.34 -44.91 8.87
N THR A 73 -54.32 -44.47 8.09
CA THR A 73 -54.29 -44.50 6.62
C THR A 73 -54.06 -43.13 5.99
N SER A 74 -54.18 -42.06 6.76
CA SER A 74 -53.98 -40.66 6.29
C SER A 74 -52.76 -40.04 6.97
N ILE A 75 -51.94 -39.32 6.19
CA ILE A 75 -50.76 -38.61 6.69
C ILE A 75 -51.15 -37.13 6.85
N LEU A 76 -51.24 -36.68 8.10
CA LEU A 76 -51.53 -35.31 8.44
C LEU A 76 -50.37 -34.73 9.29
N HIS A 77 -49.94 -33.53 8.98
CA HIS A 77 -48.88 -32.80 9.70
C HIS A 77 -49.47 -31.81 10.69
N THR A 78 -48.89 -31.75 11.89
CA THR A 78 -49.31 -30.77 12.90
C THR A 78 -49.02 -29.34 12.44
N PRO A 79 -49.84 -28.34 12.86
CA PRO A 79 -49.56 -26.91 12.56
C PRO A 79 -48.17 -26.47 13.05
N LEU A 80 -47.75 -26.93 14.23
CA LEU A 80 -46.44 -26.65 14.82
C LEU A 80 -45.29 -27.15 13.94
N LEU A 81 -45.36 -28.39 13.43
CA LEU A 81 -44.33 -28.94 12.53
C LEU A 81 -44.21 -28.13 11.24
N LYS A 82 -45.34 -27.64 10.70
CA LYS A 82 -45.35 -26.78 9.52
C LYS A 82 -44.69 -25.43 9.81
N SER A 83 -44.90 -24.82 10.98
CA SER A 83 -44.23 -23.62 11.42
C SER A 83 -42.71 -23.86 11.53
N ILE A 84 -42.28 -24.90 12.26
CA ILE A 84 -40.86 -25.26 12.43
C ILE A 84 -40.15 -25.39 11.08
N ILE A 85 -40.79 -26.06 10.11
CA ILE A 85 -40.20 -26.21 8.77
C ILE A 85 -40.10 -24.86 8.03
N ASN A 86 -41.06 -23.96 8.19
CA ASN A 86 -41.00 -22.64 7.59
C ASN A 86 -39.91 -21.77 8.25
N ASP A 87 -39.77 -21.86 9.58
CA ASP A 87 -38.75 -21.15 10.33
C ASP A 87 -37.35 -21.69 9.95
N ALA A 88 -37.16 -23.01 9.81
CA ALA A 88 -35.93 -23.61 9.30
C ALA A 88 -35.57 -23.14 7.87
N LYS A 89 -36.59 -22.97 6.99
CA LYS A 89 -36.38 -22.41 5.64
C LYS A 89 -36.02 -20.95 5.67
N LYS A 90 -36.62 -20.19 6.56
CA LYS A 90 -36.33 -18.77 6.74
C LYS A 90 -34.91 -18.60 7.26
N ASP A 91 -34.53 -19.35 8.26
CA ASP A 91 -33.19 -19.35 8.85
C ASP A 91 -32.11 -19.74 7.81
N ALA A 92 -32.34 -20.80 6.99
CA ALA A 92 -31.46 -21.17 5.90
C ALA A 92 -31.28 -20.08 4.82
N ARG A 93 -32.35 -19.27 4.56
CA ARG A 93 -32.27 -18.14 3.60
C ARG A 93 -31.54 -16.96 4.20
N GLU A 94 -31.80 -16.63 5.46
CA GLU A 94 -31.16 -15.53 6.17
C GLU A 94 -29.67 -15.79 6.36
N ASN A 95 -29.26 -17.06 6.47
CA ASN A 95 -27.87 -17.48 6.61
C ASN A 95 -27.11 -17.64 5.28
N ASN A 96 -27.73 -17.33 4.14
CA ASN A 96 -27.15 -17.53 2.80
C ASN A 96 -26.75 -18.98 2.48
N ASP A 97 -27.19 -19.97 3.24
CA ASP A 97 -26.89 -21.38 2.97
C ASP A 97 -27.63 -21.91 1.73
N GLY A 98 -28.66 -21.20 1.28
CA GLY A 98 -29.46 -21.52 0.09
C GLY A 98 -30.19 -22.86 0.14
N ILE A 99 -29.89 -23.71 1.12
CA ILE A 99 -30.37 -25.08 1.29
C ILE A 99 -30.59 -25.36 2.77
N THR A 100 -31.80 -25.80 3.11
CA THR A 100 -32.12 -26.20 4.48
C THR A 100 -31.41 -27.50 4.85
N THR A 101 -30.61 -27.52 5.90
CA THR A 101 -29.90 -28.70 6.42
C THR A 101 -30.62 -29.31 7.60
N PRO A 102 -30.31 -30.59 8.02
CA PRO A 102 -30.85 -31.20 9.22
C PRO A 102 -30.63 -30.35 10.49
N ASN A 103 -29.50 -29.65 10.58
CA ASN A 103 -29.20 -28.78 11.71
C ASN A 103 -30.20 -27.61 11.81
N HIS A 104 -30.60 -26.98 10.69
CA HIS A 104 -31.61 -25.93 10.65
C HIS A 104 -32.92 -26.44 11.25
N ILE A 105 -33.34 -27.65 10.88
CA ILE A 105 -34.60 -28.23 11.36
C ILE A 105 -34.49 -28.51 12.87
N MET A 106 -33.38 -29.07 13.35
CA MET A 106 -33.20 -29.38 14.78
C MET A 106 -33.13 -28.08 15.62
N ILE A 107 -32.43 -27.05 15.15
CA ILE A 107 -32.38 -25.76 15.80
C ILE A 107 -33.77 -25.12 15.88
N SER A 108 -34.54 -25.12 14.79
CA SER A 108 -35.91 -24.58 14.79
C SER A 108 -36.83 -25.33 15.71
N ILE A 109 -36.64 -26.66 15.90
CA ILE A 109 -37.40 -27.44 16.90
C ILE A 109 -37.04 -26.95 18.32
N LEU A 110 -35.75 -26.79 18.63
CA LEU A 110 -35.31 -26.35 19.95
C LEU A 110 -35.73 -24.87 20.23
N GLU A 111 -35.65 -23.98 19.23
CA GLU A 111 -36.07 -22.56 19.34
C GLU A 111 -37.60 -22.40 19.50
N SER A 112 -38.39 -23.33 18.93
CA SER A 112 -39.86 -23.28 19.12
C SER A 112 -40.22 -23.45 20.60
N GLY A 113 -39.40 -24.10 21.39
CA GLY A 113 -39.60 -24.32 22.84
C GLY A 113 -40.88 -25.09 23.17
N ASP A 114 -41.68 -25.50 22.17
CA ASP A 114 -42.99 -26.07 22.32
C ASP A 114 -43.12 -27.38 21.52
N GLY A 115 -44.15 -28.16 21.85
CA GLY A 115 -44.44 -29.42 21.20
C GLY A 115 -43.96 -30.66 21.99
N ILE A 116 -44.50 -31.80 21.59
CA ILE A 116 -44.27 -33.10 22.26
C ILE A 116 -42.80 -33.46 22.19
N GLY A 117 -42.14 -33.22 21.06
CA GLY A 117 -40.70 -33.54 20.89
C GLY A 117 -39.80 -32.82 21.91
N VAL A 118 -40.05 -31.54 22.16
CA VAL A 118 -39.26 -30.76 23.13
C VAL A 118 -39.56 -31.19 24.56
N ARG A 119 -40.82 -31.50 24.86
CA ARG A 119 -41.26 -31.98 26.20
C ARG A 119 -40.59 -33.31 26.54
N ILE A 120 -40.45 -34.23 25.58
CA ILE A 120 -39.74 -35.50 25.77
C ILE A 120 -38.25 -35.24 26.05
N LEU A 121 -37.62 -34.33 25.35
CA LEU A 121 -36.21 -33.95 25.61
C LEU A 121 -36.03 -33.40 27.04
N ILE A 122 -37.00 -32.62 27.52
CA ILE A 122 -37.01 -32.05 28.88
C ILE A 122 -37.26 -33.17 29.92
N SER A 123 -38.20 -34.13 29.67
CA SER A 123 -38.46 -35.24 30.60
C SER A 123 -37.25 -36.14 30.75
N LEU A 124 -36.47 -36.32 29.70
CA LEU A 124 -35.20 -37.06 29.72
C LEU A 124 -34.06 -36.34 30.44
N GLY A 125 -34.26 -35.05 30.84
CA GLY A 125 -33.24 -34.25 31.51
C GLY A 125 -32.07 -33.87 30.61
N ILE A 126 -32.27 -33.83 29.31
CA ILE A 126 -31.24 -33.51 28.31
C ILE A 126 -30.88 -32.03 28.39
N ASP A 127 -29.58 -31.70 28.31
CA ASP A 127 -29.08 -30.33 28.21
C ASP A 127 -29.36 -29.74 26.82
N LEU A 128 -30.56 -29.17 26.65
CA LEU A 128 -31.01 -28.58 25.40
C LEU A 128 -30.13 -27.36 25.01
N GLU A 129 -29.63 -26.62 25.99
CA GLU A 129 -28.78 -25.48 25.74
C GLU A 129 -27.40 -25.90 25.21
N GLY A 130 -26.88 -27.02 25.73
CA GLY A 130 -25.64 -27.63 25.26
C GLY A 130 -25.75 -28.11 23.81
N ILE A 131 -26.80 -28.91 23.49
CA ILE A 131 -27.08 -29.38 22.12
C ILE A 131 -27.26 -28.19 21.17
N TYR A 132 -28.03 -27.19 21.55
CA TYR A 132 -28.28 -26.00 20.75
C TYR A 132 -26.97 -25.25 20.45
N LYS A 133 -26.10 -25.05 21.44
CA LYS A 133 -24.79 -24.41 21.26
C LYS A 133 -23.89 -25.24 20.34
N GLU A 134 -23.94 -26.54 20.42
CA GLU A 134 -23.09 -27.44 19.60
C GLU A 134 -23.59 -27.52 18.16
N LEU A 135 -24.91 -27.61 17.96
CA LEU A 135 -25.53 -27.47 16.64
C LEU A 135 -25.20 -26.11 15.98
N LYS A 136 -25.23 -25.03 16.73
CA LYS A 136 -24.82 -23.71 16.25
C LYS A 136 -23.31 -23.56 16.04
N ARG A 137 -22.46 -24.33 16.69
CA ARG A 137 -21.02 -24.36 16.41
C ARG A 137 -20.68 -24.95 15.03
N GLY A 138 -21.46 -25.88 14.53
CA GLY A 138 -21.37 -26.41 13.16
C GLY A 138 -22.03 -25.56 12.10
N TYR A 139 -22.78 -24.54 12.53
CA TYR A 139 -23.46 -23.57 11.71
C TYR A 139 -22.48 -22.46 11.30
N ASN A 140 -22.49 -22.04 10.04
CA ASN A 140 -21.83 -20.80 9.68
C ASN A 140 -22.46 -19.68 10.49
N PRO A 141 -21.76 -19.04 11.42
CA PRO A 141 -22.36 -18.01 12.24
C PRO A 141 -22.89 -16.89 11.33
N ILE A 142 -24.11 -16.40 11.63
CA ILE A 142 -24.68 -15.25 10.94
C ILE A 142 -23.78 -14.08 11.23
N PHE A 143 -22.95 -13.69 10.26
CA PHE A 143 -22.04 -12.55 10.38
C PHE A 143 -22.79 -11.26 10.03
N ASN A 144 -23.93 -10.99 10.66
CA ASN A 144 -24.79 -9.87 10.30
C ASN A 144 -24.19 -8.53 10.70
N GLU A 145 -23.58 -8.44 11.86
CA GLU A 145 -23.00 -7.18 12.33
C GLU A 145 -21.61 -6.94 11.75
N ILE A 146 -20.75 -7.95 11.73
CA ILE A 146 -19.41 -7.79 11.17
C ILE A 146 -19.45 -7.47 9.67
N LYS A 147 -20.40 -8.04 8.91
CA LYS A 147 -20.60 -7.74 7.49
C LYS A 147 -21.01 -6.30 7.20
N LYS A 148 -21.59 -5.59 8.18
CA LYS A 148 -21.91 -4.17 8.05
C LYS A 148 -20.65 -3.29 8.09
N TYR A 149 -19.61 -3.76 8.78
CA TYR A 149 -18.41 -3.00 9.07
C TYR A 149 -17.11 -3.65 8.57
N GLY A 150 -17.23 -4.69 7.73
CA GLY A 150 -16.09 -5.40 7.20
C GLY A 150 -16.46 -6.42 6.11
N TYR A 151 -15.48 -7.13 5.62
CA TYR A 151 -15.63 -8.11 4.56
C TYR A 151 -14.71 -9.33 4.80
N ASP A 152 -15.12 -10.47 4.23
CA ASP A 152 -14.36 -11.73 4.31
C ASP A 152 -13.19 -11.66 3.31
N LEU A 153 -11.96 -11.77 3.79
CA LEU A 153 -10.76 -11.75 2.93
C LEU A 153 -10.62 -12.98 2.05
N SER A 154 -11.29 -14.08 2.38
CA SER A 154 -11.21 -15.33 1.61
C SER A 154 -12.01 -15.29 0.29
N ASP A 155 -12.74 -14.21 0.03
CA ASP A 155 -13.47 -14.04 -1.24
C ASP A 155 -12.59 -13.50 -2.39
N ASN A 156 -11.37 -13.08 -2.08
CA ASN A 156 -10.40 -12.59 -3.05
C ASN A 156 -9.53 -13.75 -3.57
N ASP A 157 -9.56 -14.01 -4.87
CA ASP A 157 -8.68 -15.00 -5.55
C ASP A 157 -7.26 -14.45 -5.79
N THR A 158 -6.65 -13.87 -4.77
CA THR A 158 -5.28 -13.36 -4.83
C THR A 158 -4.31 -14.46 -4.39
N LYS A 159 -3.35 -14.82 -5.26
CA LYS A 159 -2.23 -15.71 -4.87
C LYS A 159 -1.02 -14.85 -4.55
N LEU A 160 -0.63 -14.85 -3.28
CA LEU A 160 0.62 -14.26 -2.83
C LEU A 160 1.81 -15.13 -3.26
N ILE A 161 2.93 -14.51 -3.51
CA ILE A 161 4.12 -15.16 -4.02
C ILE A 161 5.33 -14.74 -3.18
N GLY A 162 6.04 -15.71 -2.64
CA GLY A 162 7.36 -15.50 -2.04
C GLY A 162 7.36 -14.96 -0.60
N ARG A 163 6.32 -15.23 0.21
CA ARG A 163 6.20 -14.82 1.63
C ARG A 163 5.89 -16.00 2.55
N GLU A 164 6.44 -17.17 2.24
CA GLU A 164 6.16 -18.40 2.99
C GLU A 164 6.59 -18.29 4.46
N LYS A 165 7.75 -17.69 4.72
CA LYS A 165 8.29 -17.54 6.08
C LYS A 165 7.39 -16.67 6.96
N GLU A 166 6.94 -15.54 6.41
CA GLU A 166 6.06 -14.61 7.11
C GLU A 166 4.68 -15.24 7.39
N LEU A 167 4.16 -16.03 6.43
CA LEU A 167 2.91 -16.78 6.63
C LEU A 167 3.03 -17.82 7.75
N ASP A 168 4.12 -18.59 7.77
CA ASP A 168 4.37 -19.59 8.81
C ASP A 168 4.54 -18.91 10.18
N GLU A 169 5.24 -17.80 10.26
CA GLU A 169 5.42 -17.03 11.50
C GLU A 169 4.07 -16.48 12.04
N ILE A 170 3.19 -15.98 11.15
CA ILE A 170 1.84 -15.55 11.54
C ILE A 170 1.04 -16.71 12.14
N ILE A 171 1.08 -17.90 11.51
CA ILE A 171 0.40 -19.09 12.00
C ILE A 171 0.98 -19.55 13.35
N GLU A 172 2.29 -19.54 13.49
CA GLU A 172 2.94 -19.87 14.77
C GLU A 172 2.48 -18.93 15.89
N VAL A 173 2.43 -17.63 15.64
CA VAL A 173 1.93 -16.66 16.62
C VAL A 173 0.47 -16.91 16.95
N LEU A 174 -0.40 -17.13 15.97
CA LEU A 174 -1.83 -17.42 16.18
C LEU A 174 -2.09 -18.69 17.00
N LEU A 175 -1.15 -19.64 17.03
CA LEU A 175 -1.22 -20.89 17.78
C LEU A 175 -0.71 -20.77 19.21
N ARG A 176 -0.04 -19.69 19.58
CA ARG A 176 0.48 -19.51 20.95
C ARG A 176 -0.64 -19.36 21.97
N LYS A 177 -0.37 -19.74 23.20
CA LYS A 177 -1.28 -19.54 24.34
C LYS A 177 -1.33 -18.07 24.77
N ASN A 178 -0.16 -17.41 24.82
CA ASN A 178 -0.01 -16.00 25.17
C ASN A 178 0.57 -15.26 23.98
N LYS A 179 0.27 -13.96 23.83
CA LYS A 179 0.69 -13.14 22.69
C LYS A 179 0.34 -13.79 21.34
N ASN A 180 -0.90 -14.21 21.22
CA ASN A 180 -1.43 -14.91 20.07
C ASN A 180 -2.01 -13.98 18.98
N ASN A 181 -1.68 -12.69 19.04
CA ASN A 181 -2.10 -11.70 18.07
C ASN A 181 -0.88 -11.18 17.30
N PRO A 182 -0.68 -11.56 16.03
CA PRO A 182 0.41 -11.04 15.22
C PRO A 182 0.16 -9.58 14.82
N LEU A 183 1.23 -8.78 14.86
CA LEU A 183 1.24 -7.40 14.39
C LEU A 183 2.27 -7.25 13.25
N LEU A 184 1.78 -7.06 12.04
CA LEU A 184 2.60 -6.88 10.85
C LEU A 184 3.12 -5.44 10.79
N VAL A 185 4.42 -5.25 10.95
CA VAL A 185 5.07 -3.94 10.91
C VAL A 185 5.99 -3.85 9.70
N GLY A 186 5.77 -2.87 8.85
CA GLY A 186 6.59 -2.65 7.64
C GLY A 186 6.15 -1.41 6.89
N ASP A 187 6.98 -0.92 5.98
CA ASP A 187 6.70 0.28 5.19
C ASP A 187 5.39 0.16 4.40
N ALA A 188 4.85 1.31 3.96
CA ALA A 188 3.68 1.30 3.06
C ALA A 188 4.05 0.64 1.73
N GLY A 189 3.15 -0.20 1.18
CA GLY A 189 3.35 -0.83 -0.12
C GLY A 189 4.22 -2.10 -0.14
N VAL A 190 4.67 -2.63 1.03
CA VAL A 190 5.45 -3.89 1.09
C VAL A 190 4.61 -5.16 1.00
N GLY A 191 3.27 -5.04 0.99
CA GLY A 191 2.33 -6.14 0.79
C GLY A 191 1.78 -6.77 2.07
N LYS A 192 1.68 -6.04 3.20
CA LYS A 192 1.12 -6.54 4.47
C LYS A 192 -0.29 -7.12 4.31
N THR A 193 -1.20 -6.38 3.68
CA THR A 193 -2.58 -6.79 3.43
C THR A 193 -2.66 -8.04 2.54
N ALA A 194 -1.81 -8.10 1.49
CA ALA A 194 -1.75 -9.26 0.59
C ALA A 194 -1.30 -10.55 1.31
N ILE A 195 -0.43 -10.45 2.32
CA ILE A 195 -0.03 -11.61 3.14
C ILE A 195 -1.24 -12.17 3.90
N VAL A 196 -2.09 -11.29 4.45
CA VAL A 196 -3.28 -11.71 5.21
C VAL A 196 -4.37 -12.27 4.28
N GLU A 197 -4.54 -11.71 3.08
CA GLU A 197 -5.43 -12.25 2.04
C GLU A 197 -5.02 -13.67 1.64
N GLU A 198 -3.73 -13.91 1.38
CA GLU A 198 -3.24 -15.25 1.08
C GLU A 198 -3.42 -16.22 2.26
N LEU A 199 -3.19 -15.73 3.49
CA LEU A 199 -3.46 -16.53 4.69
C LEU A 199 -4.92 -16.97 4.76
N ALA A 200 -5.86 -16.05 4.47
CA ALA A 200 -7.29 -16.35 4.42
C ALA A 200 -7.60 -17.41 3.36
N ASN A 201 -7.01 -17.30 2.16
CA ASN A 201 -7.16 -18.27 1.09
C ASN A 201 -6.61 -19.64 1.47
N ARG A 202 -5.44 -19.71 2.11
CA ARG A 202 -4.84 -20.99 2.57
C ARG A 202 -5.67 -21.65 3.67
N ILE A 203 -6.22 -20.87 4.60
CA ILE A 203 -7.14 -21.38 5.64
C ILE A 203 -8.39 -21.94 4.99
N LYS A 204 -9.02 -21.22 4.05
CA LYS A 204 -10.21 -21.67 3.29
C LYS A 204 -9.95 -22.99 2.54
N ASN A 205 -8.77 -23.13 1.96
CA ASN A 205 -8.37 -24.32 1.21
C ASN A 205 -7.84 -25.46 2.09
N GLY A 206 -7.88 -25.33 3.42
CA GLY A 206 -7.52 -26.38 4.36
C GLY A 206 -6.03 -26.67 4.52
N TYR A 207 -5.14 -25.72 4.13
CA TYR A 207 -3.69 -25.90 4.31
C TYR A 207 -3.28 -26.03 5.78
N TYR A 208 -4.05 -25.45 6.70
CA TYR A 208 -3.75 -25.44 8.13
C TYR A 208 -4.86 -26.15 8.91
N ASN A 209 -4.68 -27.45 9.22
CA ASN A 209 -5.68 -28.29 9.90
C ASN A 209 -6.27 -27.68 11.17
N LYS A 210 -5.44 -26.96 11.97
CA LYS A 210 -5.89 -26.32 13.22
C LYS A 210 -6.80 -25.11 13.02
N PHE A 211 -6.82 -24.54 11.82
CA PHE A 211 -7.67 -23.41 11.44
C PHE A 211 -8.77 -23.82 10.46
N ASN A 212 -9.07 -25.11 10.37
CA ASN A 212 -10.16 -25.59 9.51
C ASN A 212 -11.50 -24.97 9.92
N GLY A 213 -12.18 -24.34 8.95
CA GLY A 213 -13.44 -23.63 9.18
C GLY A 213 -13.30 -22.24 9.81
N TYR A 214 -12.07 -21.74 10.03
CA TYR A 214 -11.86 -20.33 10.38
C TYR A 214 -12.01 -19.43 9.17
N LYS A 215 -12.41 -18.17 9.44
CA LYS A 215 -12.50 -17.09 8.46
C LYS A 215 -11.70 -15.88 8.95
N ILE A 216 -11.12 -15.15 8.02
CA ILE A 216 -10.44 -13.88 8.33
C ILE A 216 -11.31 -12.74 7.82
N PHE A 217 -11.79 -11.89 8.73
CA PHE A 217 -12.58 -10.70 8.41
C PHE A 217 -11.73 -9.44 8.54
N CYS A 218 -11.70 -8.65 7.48
CA CYS A 218 -11.13 -7.30 7.51
C CYS A 218 -12.16 -6.34 8.10
N LEU A 219 -11.80 -5.69 9.20
CA LEU A 219 -12.61 -4.66 9.84
C LEU A 219 -12.27 -3.30 9.23
N ASP A 220 -13.28 -2.64 8.65
CA ASP A 220 -13.14 -1.29 8.11
C ASP A 220 -13.50 -0.25 9.17
N MET A 221 -12.47 0.43 9.67
CA MET A 221 -12.62 1.47 10.69
C MET A 221 -13.42 2.67 10.20
N SER A 222 -13.37 2.97 8.89
CA SER A 222 -14.13 4.07 8.29
C SER A 222 -15.63 3.80 8.32
N LEU A 223 -16.05 2.55 8.07
CA LEU A 223 -17.44 2.14 8.18
C LEU A 223 -17.95 2.18 9.62
N LEU A 224 -17.12 1.80 10.59
CA LEU A 224 -17.48 1.89 12.00
C LEU A 224 -17.71 3.33 12.47
N LEU A 225 -16.88 4.26 11.98
CA LEU A 225 -16.95 5.69 12.30
C LEU A 225 -18.06 6.41 11.54
N SER A 226 -18.43 5.93 10.35
CA SER A 226 -19.42 6.55 9.48
C SER A 226 -20.79 6.61 10.17
N GLY A 227 -21.37 7.82 10.24
CA GLY A 227 -22.69 8.04 10.84
C GLY A 227 -22.75 7.95 12.36
N SER A 228 -21.64 7.74 13.07
CA SER A 228 -21.60 7.88 14.54
C SER A 228 -21.49 9.38 14.89
N LYS A 229 -22.56 9.92 15.50
CA LYS A 229 -22.57 11.32 15.99
C LYS A 229 -21.89 11.45 17.36
N TYR A 230 -21.89 10.40 18.13
CA TYR A 230 -21.37 10.36 19.49
C TYR A 230 -20.37 9.22 19.67
N ARG A 231 -19.45 9.41 20.60
CA ARG A 231 -18.45 8.40 21.02
C ARG A 231 -19.10 7.05 21.38
N GLY A 232 -20.24 7.10 22.08
CA GLY A 232 -20.96 5.90 22.53
C GLY A 232 -21.45 5.01 21.39
N ASP A 233 -21.87 5.60 20.26
CA ASP A 233 -22.36 4.86 19.10
C ASP A 233 -21.25 3.97 18.49
N PHE A 234 -20.04 4.52 18.37
CA PHE A 234 -18.87 3.77 17.90
C PHE A 234 -18.47 2.65 18.86
N GLU A 235 -18.44 2.97 20.17
CA GLU A 235 -18.10 1.99 21.21
C GLU A 235 -19.10 0.82 21.22
N GLU A 236 -20.38 1.10 21.06
CA GLU A 236 -21.44 0.08 20.99
C GLU A 236 -21.30 -0.81 19.75
N ARG A 237 -21.08 -0.21 18.56
CA ARG A 237 -20.87 -0.96 17.32
C ARG A 237 -19.66 -1.87 17.40
N LEU A 238 -18.50 -1.35 17.86
CA LEU A 238 -17.28 -2.14 18.01
C LEU A 238 -17.46 -3.29 19.02
N ASN A 239 -18.13 -3.02 20.17
CA ASN A 239 -18.43 -4.06 21.15
C ASN A 239 -19.38 -5.14 20.58
N THR A 240 -20.34 -4.75 19.74
CA THR A 240 -21.27 -5.71 19.12
C THR A 240 -20.52 -6.62 18.13
N VAL A 241 -19.66 -6.05 17.28
CA VAL A 241 -18.80 -6.81 16.36
C VAL A 241 -17.88 -7.77 17.14
N ILE A 242 -17.22 -7.31 18.21
CA ILE A 242 -16.33 -8.15 19.01
C ILE A 242 -17.09 -9.30 19.67
N LYS A 243 -18.28 -9.05 20.21
CA LYS A 243 -19.12 -10.12 20.80
C LYS A 243 -19.52 -11.15 19.76
N GLU A 244 -19.87 -10.74 18.55
CA GLU A 244 -20.20 -11.65 17.44
C GLU A 244 -18.98 -12.50 17.05
N VAL A 245 -17.79 -11.89 16.90
CA VAL A 245 -16.52 -12.59 16.63
C VAL A 245 -16.22 -13.64 17.70
N ILE A 246 -16.38 -13.27 18.98
CA ILE A 246 -16.12 -14.18 20.10
C ILE A 246 -17.14 -15.32 20.14
N SER A 247 -18.43 -15.03 19.89
CA SER A 247 -19.49 -16.03 19.91
C SER A 247 -19.33 -17.07 18.78
N SER A 248 -18.83 -16.64 17.62
CA SER A 248 -18.56 -17.54 16.50
C SER A 248 -17.42 -18.52 16.77
N GLY A 249 -16.42 -18.11 17.57
CA GLY A 249 -15.23 -18.90 17.91
C GLY A 249 -14.31 -19.29 16.73
N LYS A 250 -14.66 -18.94 15.50
CA LYS A 250 -13.93 -19.30 14.26
C LYS A 250 -13.65 -18.13 13.35
N ILE A 251 -13.62 -16.91 13.90
CA ILE A 251 -13.24 -15.69 13.19
C ILE A 251 -11.90 -15.18 13.70
N ILE A 252 -11.02 -14.83 12.78
CA ILE A 252 -9.83 -14.03 13.02
C ILE A 252 -10.13 -12.63 12.47
N LEU A 253 -9.99 -11.61 13.29
CA LEU A 253 -10.22 -10.24 12.90
C LEU A 253 -8.92 -9.65 12.32
N PHE A 254 -8.97 -9.14 11.12
CA PHE A 254 -7.87 -8.37 10.53
C PHE A 254 -8.17 -6.88 10.62
N ILE A 255 -7.22 -6.11 11.11
CA ILE A 255 -7.32 -4.66 11.23
C ILE A 255 -6.12 -4.06 10.52
N ASP A 256 -6.38 -3.51 9.33
CA ASP A 256 -5.37 -2.73 8.63
C ASP A 256 -5.26 -1.35 9.27
N GLU A 257 -4.09 -0.77 9.23
CA GLU A 257 -3.79 0.51 9.89
C GLU A 257 -4.25 0.54 11.37
N VAL A 258 -3.87 -0.50 12.14
CA VAL A 258 -4.32 -0.68 13.54
C VAL A 258 -4.04 0.54 14.43
N HIS A 259 -3.10 1.41 14.05
CA HIS A 259 -2.83 2.67 14.73
C HIS A 259 -4.03 3.64 14.72
N THR A 260 -4.95 3.52 13.74
CA THR A 260 -6.17 4.34 13.66
C THR A 260 -7.09 4.10 14.84
N ILE A 261 -7.07 2.90 15.42
CA ILE A 261 -7.82 2.54 16.63
C ILE A 261 -7.35 3.34 17.84
N MET A 262 -6.06 3.72 17.86
CA MET A 262 -5.42 4.42 18.95
C MET A 262 -5.71 5.93 18.94
N HIS A 263 -6.10 6.47 17.80
CA HIS A 263 -6.22 7.91 17.56
C HIS A 263 -7.43 8.32 16.72
N ALA A 264 -8.53 7.62 16.82
CA ALA A 264 -9.77 8.05 16.19
C ALA A 264 -10.31 9.35 16.83
N GLY A 265 -9.49 10.43 16.75
CA GLY A 265 -9.87 11.76 17.19
C GLY A 265 -8.71 12.61 17.75
N GLY A 266 -8.15 13.47 16.93
CA GLY A 266 -7.07 14.41 17.28
C GLY A 266 -7.47 15.70 18.01
N SER A 267 -8.65 15.75 18.65
CA SER A 267 -9.12 16.87 19.48
C SER A 267 -9.59 16.38 20.84
N GLU A 268 -9.66 17.24 21.84
CA GLU A 268 -10.21 16.93 23.17
C GLU A 268 -11.56 16.23 23.05
N GLY A 269 -11.59 14.89 23.34
CA GLY A 269 -12.77 14.02 23.14
C GLY A 269 -12.54 12.82 22.24
N ALA A 270 -11.31 12.59 21.78
CA ALA A 270 -10.92 11.49 20.88
C ALA A 270 -11.33 10.11 21.39
N ILE A 271 -11.87 9.31 20.50
CA ILE A 271 -12.31 7.93 20.78
C ILE A 271 -11.06 7.05 20.86
N ASP A 272 -10.72 6.57 22.05
CA ASP A 272 -9.66 5.57 22.25
C ASP A 272 -10.27 4.16 22.24
N ALA A 273 -10.38 3.57 21.05
CA ALA A 273 -10.93 2.23 20.88
C ALA A 273 -9.98 1.15 21.47
N SER A 274 -8.73 1.50 21.76
CA SER A 274 -7.79 0.56 22.40
C SER A 274 -8.29 0.09 23.76
N ASN A 275 -8.95 0.95 24.52
CA ASN A 275 -9.50 0.61 25.82
C ASN A 275 -10.64 -0.41 25.74
N ILE A 276 -11.36 -0.45 24.62
CA ILE A 276 -12.41 -1.44 24.36
C ILE A 276 -11.77 -2.81 24.01
N LEU A 277 -10.71 -2.82 23.22
CA LEU A 277 -10.05 -4.07 22.78
C LEU A 277 -9.22 -4.73 23.91
N LYS A 278 -8.58 -3.95 24.78
CA LYS A 278 -7.71 -4.44 25.85
C LYS A 278 -8.31 -5.59 26.70
N PRO A 279 -9.57 -5.50 27.20
CA PRO A 279 -10.17 -6.57 27.98
C PRO A 279 -10.36 -7.88 27.21
N TYR A 280 -10.64 -7.80 25.93
CA TYR A 280 -10.87 -8.97 25.07
C TYR A 280 -9.57 -9.65 24.63
N LEU A 281 -8.52 -8.86 24.36
CA LEU A 281 -7.18 -9.36 24.09
C LEU A 281 -6.55 -10.09 25.30
N CYS A 282 -7.03 -9.79 26.51
CA CYS A 282 -6.56 -10.44 27.74
C CYS A 282 -7.16 -11.84 27.98
N LYS A 283 -8.26 -12.19 27.33
CA LYS A 283 -9.06 -13.41 27.64
C LYS A 283 -8.85 -14.57 26.67
N ASP A 284 -7.88 -14.49 25.74
CA ASP A 284 -7.56 -15.48 24.69
C ASP A 284 -8.77 -15.91 23.81
N LYS A 285 -9.88 -15.17 23.90
CA LYS A 285 -11.11 -15.46 23.17
C LYS A 285 -11.19 -14.75 21.82
N LEU A 286 -10.34 -13.75 21.59
CA LEU A 286 -10.30 -12.94 20.38
C LEU A 286 -8.93 -13.08 19.74
N LYS A 287 -8.90 -13.43 18.45
CA LYS A 287 -7.70 -13.46 17.63
C LYS A 287 -7.70 -12.30 16.68
N ILE A 288 -6.67 -11.47 16.74
CA ILE A 288 -6.51 -10.28 15.88
C ILE A 288 -5.18 -10.36 15.13
N ILE A 289 -5.21 -10.05 13.85
CA ILE A 289 -4.04 -9.72 13.05
C ILE A 289 -4.07 -8.21 12.83
N GLY A 290 -3.04 -7.50 13.26
CA GLY A 290 -2.91 -6.06 13.01
C GLY A 290 -1.87 -5.79 11.92
N ALA A 291 -2.04 -4.70 11.16
CA ALA A 291 -1.02 -4.19 10.26
C ALA A 291 -0.79 -2.69 10.50
N THR A 292 0.46 -2.23 10.42
CA THR A 292 0.82 -0.82 10.58
C THR A 292 2.17 -0.52 9.92
N THR A 293 2.51 0.76 9.78
CA THR A 293 3.86 1.16 9.36
C THR A 293 4.82 1.21 10.55
N LYS A 294 6.13 1.21 10.27
CA LYS A 294 7.15 1.30 11.32
C LYS A 294 7.08 2.62 12.09
N GLU A 295 6.87 3.73 11.37
CA GLU A 295 6.76 5.05 11.97
C GLU A 295 5.56 5.15 12.92
N GLU A 296 4.41 4.62 12.49
CA GLU A 296 3.17 4.60 13.28
C GLU A 296 3.26 3.67 14.48
N TYR A 297 3.93 2.51 14.31
CA TYR A 297 4.22 1.60 15.41
C TYR A 297 5.03 2.30 16.51
N ASP A 298 6.14 2.96 16.14
CA ASP A 298 7.00 3.66 17.10
C ASP A 298 6.29 4.87 17.74
N LYS A 299 5.49 5.60 16.97
CA LYS A 299 4.80 6.81 17.42
C LYS A 299 3.62 6.52 18.34
N TYR A 300 2.86 5.48 18.06
CA TYR A 300 1.56 5.23 18.70
C TYR A 300 1.52 3.94 19.52
N ILE A 301 1.91 2.80 18.95
CA ILE A 301 1.71 1.47 19.58
C ILE A 301 2.75 1.21 20.67
N CYS A 302 4.04 1.53 20.44
CA CYS A 302 5.11 1.34 21.42
C CYS A 302 4.85 2.04 22.76
N LYS A 303 4.09 3.13 22.75
CA LYS A 303 3.77 3.90 23.97
C LYS A 303 2.77 3.19 24.87
N ASP A 304 1.92 2.33 24.31
CA ASP A 304 0.94 1.55 25.08
C ASP A 304 1.51 0.18 25.48
N LYS A 305 2.14 0.13 26.65
CA LYS A 305 2.75 -1.10 27.20
C LYS A 305 1.76 -2.26 27.36
N ALA A 306 0.46 -1.98 27.48
CA ALA A 306 -0.56 -3.02 27.63
C ALA A 306 -0.82 -3.74 26.30
N LEU A 307 -0.85 -2.99 25.19
CA LEU A 307 -1.01 -3.55 23.86
C LEU A 307 0.26 -4.27 23.38
N VAL A 308 1.44 -3.66 23.55
CA VAL A 308 2.73 -4.30 23.20
C VAL A 308 2.89 -5.68 23.83
N ARG A 309 2.37 -5.88 25.04
CA ARG A 309 2.41 -7.19 25.72
C ARG A 309 1.44 -8.22 25.12
N ARG A 310 0.50 -7.82 24.27
CA ARG A 310 -0.54 -8.68 23.69
C ARG A 310 -0.32 -8.99 22.22
N PHE A 311 0.43 -8.13 21.55
CA PHE A 311 0.83 -8.35 20.15
C PHE A 311 2.25 -8.93 20.07
N ASP A 312 2.46 -9.78 19.10
CA ASP A 312 3.81 -10.22 18.68
C ASP A 312 4.14 -9.57 17.32
N VAL A 313 5.27 -8.86 17.28
CA VAL A 313 5.64 -8.03 16.13
C VAL A 313 6.35 -8.88 15.09
N ILE A 314 5.79 -8.92 13.89
CA ILE A 314 6.37 -9.56 12.71
C ILE A 314 6.80 -8.46 11.75
N THR A 315 8.09 -8.34 11.49
CA THR A 315 8.63 -7.31 10.59
C THR A 315 8.53 -7.75 9.14
N ILE A 316 7.81 -6.97 8.32
CA ILE A 316 7.67 -7.21 6.90
C ILE A 316 8.61 -6.27 6.15
N ASN A 317 9.69 -6.84 5.61
CA ASN A 317 10.68 -6.08 4.86
C ASN A 317 10.26 -5.89 3.39
N GLU A 318 10.81 -4.84 2.76
CA GLU A 318 10.70 -4.66 1.31
C GLU A 318 11.31 -5.88 0.59
N PRO A 319 10.63 -6.48 -0.41
CA PRO A 319 11.21 -7.58 -1.16
C PRO A 319 12.40 -7.10 -1.99
N SER A 320 13.36 -7.97 -2.18
CA SER A 320 14.50 -7.72 -3.07
C SER A 320 14.05 -7.49 -4.52
N ILE A 321 14.93 -6.93 -5.34
CA ILE A 321 14.68 -6.72 -6.77
C ILE A 321 14.31 -8.04 -7.46
N GLU A 322 15.00 -9.14 -7.15
CA GLU A 322 14.75 -10.45 -7.75
C GLU A 322 13.42 -11.05 -7.29
N GLU A 323 13.07 -10.92 -6.02
CA GLU A 323 11.75 -11.33 -5.52
C GLU A 323 10.64 -10.49 -6.15
N THR A 324 10.86 -9.18 -6.31
CA THR A 324 9.90 -8.29 -6.98
C THR A 324 9.70 -8.69 -8.45
N LYS A 325 10.76 -9.01 -9.20
CA LYS A 325 10.65 -9.53 -10.57
C LYS A 325 9.85 -10.83 -10.60
N TYR A 326 10.09 -11.72 -9.64
CA TYR A 326 9.36 -12.99 -9.55
C TYR A 326 7.87 -12.76 -9.25
N ILE A 327 7.54 -11.84 -8.34
CA ILE A 327 6.15 -11.46 -8.03
C ILE A 327 5.46 -10.93 -9.29
N LEU A 328 6.06 -9.94 -9.98
CA LEU A 328 5.47 -9.35 -11.19
C LEU A 328 5.31 -10.39 -12.30
N TYR A 329 6.28 -11.28 -12.45
CA TYR A 329 6.21 -12.35 -13.45
C TYR A 329 5.00 -13.27 -13.24
N LYS A 330 4.66 -13.55 -12.01
CA LYS A 330 3.52 -14.40 -11.66
C LYS A 330 2.16 -13.70 -11.79
N ILE A 331 2.10 -12.40 -11.52
CA ILE A 331 0.85 -11.63 -11.63
C ILE A 331 0.62 -11.05 -13.03
N LYS A 332 1.62 -11.10 -13.94
CA LYS A 332 1.56 -10.49 -15.28
C LYS A 332 0.33 -10.89 -16.09
N ASP A 333 -0.10 -12.17 -15.98
CA ASP A 333 -1.21 -12.68 -16.80
C ASP A 333 -2.54 -12.03 -16.42
N LYS A 334 -2.71 -11.58 -15.16
CA LYS A 334 -3.86 -10.78 -14.71
C LYS A 334 -3.90 -9.44 -15.46
N TYR A 335 -2.77 -8.73 -15.52
CA TYR A 335 -2.66 -7.45 -16.22
C TYR A 335 -2.73 -7.60 -17.75
N LYS A 336 -2.09 -8.67 -18.29
CA LYS A 336 -2.19 -9.02 -19.71
C LYS A 336 -3.63 -9.22 -20.14
N ASN A 337 -4.42 -9.98 -19.38
CA ASN A 337 -5.82 -10.26 -19.70
C ASN A 337 -6.72 -9.02 -19.55
N TYR A 338 -6.44 -8.17 -18.56
CA TYR A 338 -7.23 -6.95 -18.32
C TYR A 338 -6.99 -5.88 -19.40
N HIS A 339 -5.72 -5.64 -19.74
CA HIS A 339 -5.34 -4.62 -20.72
C HIS A 339 -5.27 -5.12 -22.17
N ASP A 340 -5.33 -6.42 -22.38
CA ASP A 340 -5.14 -7.06 -23.70
C ASP A 340 -3.80 -6.70 -24.37
N VAL A 341 -2.73 -6.67 -23.55
CA VAL A 341 -1.37 -6.29 -23.97
C VAL A 341 -0.40 -7.39 -23.57
N ASN A 342 0.49 -7.80 -24.49
CA ASN A 342 1.48 -8.83 -24.21
C ASN A 342 2.66 -8.30 -23.41
N ILE A 343 2.94 -8.96 -22.26
CA ILE A 343 3.99 -8.60 -21.31
C ILE A 343 5.09 -9.67 -21.36
N THR A 344 6.30 -9.29 -21.75
CA THR A 344 7.45 -10.18 -21.78
C THR A 344 8.23 -10.17 -20.46
N LYS A 345 9.09 -11.18 -20.24
CA LYS A 345 10.00 -11.19 -19.09
C LYS A 345 10.92 -9.97 -19.09
N SER A 346 11.46 -9.61 -20.26
CA SER A 346 12.32 -8.42 -20.40
C SER A 346 11.60 -7.13 -20.03
N ASN A 347 10.30 -7.00 -20.32
CA ASN A 347 9.51 -5.83 -19.88
C ASN A 347 9.44 -5.75 -18.35
N ILE A 348 9.23 -6.89 -17.68
CA ILE A 348 9.20 -6.95 -16.21
C ILE A 348 10.54 -6.55 -15.61
N ASP A 349 11.64 -7.12 -16.12
CA ASP A 349 12.99 -6.78 -15.65
C ASP A 349 13.26 -5.27 -15.79
N MET A 350 12.86 -4.67 -16.90
CA MET A 350 13.00 -3.22 -17.11
C MET A 350 12.11 -2.41 -16.18
N ILE A 351 10.85 -2.80 -16.01
CA ILE A 351 9.88 -2.10 -15.13
C ILE A 351 10.39 -2.09 -13.70
N VAL A 352 10.84 -3.23 -13.17
CA VAL A 352 11.36 -3.32 -11.79
C VAL A 352 12.63 -2.50 -11.64
N ASN A 353 13.58 -2.62 -12.58
CA ASN A 353 14.82 -1.84 -12.52
C ASN A 353 14.56 -0.33 -12.60
N TYR A 354 13.64 0.12 -13.46
CA TYR A 354 13.30 1.53 -13.59
C TYR A 354 12.50 2.05 -12.38
N SER A 355 11.57 1.24 -11.84
CA SER A 355 10.84 1.62 -10.63
C SER A 355 11.77 1.75 -9.42
N ASP A 356 12.73 0.84 -9.28
CA ASP A 356 13.69 0.89 -8.18
C ASP A 356 14.62 2.10 -8.31
N LYS A 357 15.08 2.40 -9.52
CA LYS A 357 16.00 3.48 -9.80
C LYS A 357 15.39 4.88 -9.69
N PHE A 358 14.14 5.06 -10.14
CA PHE A 358 13.54 6.37 -10.33
C PHE A 358 12.38 6.69 -9.38
N LEU A 359 11.75 5.68 -8.75
CA LEU A 359 10.62 5.86 -7.84
C LEU A 359 11.05 5.55 -6.41
N CYS A 360 11.78 6.50 -5.80
CA CYS A 360 12.34 6.32 -4.45
C CYS A 360 11.33 6.56 -3.33
N ASP A 361 10.22 7.26 -3.60
CA ASP A 361 9.22 7.64 -2.61
C ASP A 361 8.30 6.48 -2.18
N LYS A 362 8.28 5.40 -2.95
CA LYS A 362 7.45 4.21 -2.71
C LYS A 362 8.31 2.96 -2.59
N LYS A 363 7.76 1.91 -1.97
CA LYS A 363 8.41 0.61 -1.78
C LYS A 363 7.93 -0.45 -2.77
N ASN A 364 8.80 -1.43 -3.04
CA ASN A 364 8.43 -2.64 -3.76
C ASN A 364 7.56 -3.55 -2.86
N PRO A 365 6.64 -4.34 -3.43
CA PRO A 365 6.37 -4.47 -4.87
C PRO A 365 5.40 -3.42 -5.43
N ASP A 366 4.77 -2.58 -4.58
CA ASP A 366 3.69 -1.66 -4.95
C ASP A 366 4.11 -0.68 -6.08
N LYS A 367 5.28 -0.02 -5.95
CA LYS A 367 5.80 0.90 -6.98
C LYS A 367 6.00 0.24 -8.35
N SER A 368 6.43 -1.04 -8.36
CA SER A 368 6.64 -1.80 -9.59
C SER A 368 5.34 -2.29 -10.20
N ILE A 369 4.36 -2.64 -9.37
CA ILE A 369 3.00 -3.02 -9.80
C ILE A 369 2.28 -1.82 -10.39
N ASP A 370 2.31 -0.67 -9.71
CA ASP A 370 1.75 0.60 -10.21
C ASP A 370 2.35 1.02 -11.56
N LEU A 371 3.66 0.80 -11.73
CA LEU A 371 4.34 1.10 -12.98
C LEU A 371 3.92 0.13 -14.08
N LEU A 372 3.83 -1.16 -13.79
CA LEU A 372 3.37 -2.18 -14.74
C LEU A 372 1.97 -1.84 -15.24
N ASP A 373 1.03 -1.54 -14.35
CA ASP A 373 -0.34 -1.16 -14.70
C ASP A 373 -0.39 0.11 -15.57
N SER A 374 0.38 1.13 -15.18
CA SER A 374 0.49 2.38 -15.94
C SER A 374 1.04 2.17 -17.35
N VAL A 375 2.05 1.30 -17.52
CA VAL A 375 2.66 0.97 -18.82
C VAL A 375 1.68 0.18 -19.70
N CYS A 376 0.97 -0.78 -19.12
CA CYS A 376 -0.05 -1.55 -19.84
C CYS A 376 -1.19 -0.65 -20.32
N SER A 377 -1.69 0.22 -19.44
CA SER A 377 -2.72 1.20 -19.76
C SER A 377 -2.28 2.16 -20.87
N TYR A 378 -1.03 2.65 -20.82
CA TYR A 378 -0.47 3.49 -21.86
C TYR A 378 -0.38 2.78 -23.21
N ALA A 379 0.13 1.53 -23.24
CA ALA A 379 0.25 0.74 -24.45
C ALA A 379 -1.12 0.48 -25.09
N LYS A 380 -2.12 0.14 -24.29
CA LYS A 380 -3.51 -0.03 -24.73
C LYS A 380 -4.10 1.24 -25.32
N ASN A 381 -3.89 2.39 -24.65
CA ASN A 381 -4.37 3.69 -25.14
C ASN A 381 -3.72 4.08 -26.47
N CYS A 382 -2.47 3.66 -26.71
CA CYS A 382 -1.78 3.84 -28.01
C CYS A 382 -2.17 2.78 -29.06
N GLY A 383 -3.13 1.90 -28.81
CA GLY A 383 -3.56 0.84 -29.72
C GLY A 383 -2.52 -0.27 -29.93
N LYS A 384 -1.58 -0.45 -29.00
CA LYS A 384 -0.50 -1.43 -29.11
C LYS A 384 -0.88 -2.74 -28.42
N SER A 385 -0.60 -3.87 -29.06
CA SER A 385 -0.78 -5.21 -28.49
C SER A 385 0.45 -5.74 -27.74
N LYS A 386 1.56 -4.98 -27.74
CA LYS A 386 2.84 -5.33 -27.07
C LYS A 386 3.47 -4.09 -26.45
N ILE A 387 4.17 -4.30 -25.32
CA ILE A 387 4.94 -3.26 -24.65
C ILE A 387 6.33 -3.20 -25.26
N TYR A 388 6.77 -2.01 -25.65
CA TYR A 388 8.11 -1.71 -26.11
C TYR A 388 8.88 -0.93 -25.04
N LYS A 389 10.21 -0.92 -25.15
CA LYS A 389 11.09 -0.17 -24.23
C LYS A 389 10.70 1.31 -24.18
N CYS A 390 10.44 1.93 -25.31
CA CYS A 390 10.04 3.34 -25.40
C CYS A 390 8.72 3.65 -24.66
N ASP A 391 7.81 2.68 -24.54
CA ASP A 391 6.56 2.87 -23.80
C ASP A 391 6.84 2.97 -22.30
N ILE A 392 7.70 2.08 -21.78
CA ILE A 392 8.14 2.09 -20.39
C ILE A 392 8.85 3.41 -20.06
N GLU A 393 9.79 3.82 -20.92
CA GLU A 393 10.55 5.07 -20.78
C GLU A 393 9.62 6.29 -20.85
N SER A 394 8.62 6.30 -21.72
CA SER A 394 7.64 7.38 -21.82
C SER A 394 6.79 7.53 -20.56
N VAL A 395 6.35 6.40 -19.98
CA VAL A 395 5.56 6.41 -18.74
C VAL A 395 6.39 6.86 -17.56
N ILE A 396 7.60 6.34 -17.42
CA ILE A 396 8.54 6.77 -16.36
C ILE A 396 8.86 8.26 -16.51
N SER A 397 9.19 8.72 -17.73
CA SER A 397 9.50 10.13 -18.01
C SER A 397 8.41 11.07 -17.51
N ARG A 398 7.13 10.68 -17.68
CA ARG A 398 5.99 11.44 -17.16
C ARG A 398 5.92 11.44 -15.64
N LYS A 399 6.17 10.27 -15.01
CA LYS A 399 6.11 10.15 -13.53
C LYS A 399 7.22 10.95 -12.84
N ILE A 400 8.42 11.02 -13.43
CA ILE A 400 9.56 11.73 -12.86
C ILE A 400 9.75 13.15 -13.42
N ASN A 401 8.88 13.58 -14.36
CA ASN A 401 9.02 14.85 -15.09
C ASN A 401 10.41 15.04 -15.75
N ARG A 402 10.97 13.95 -16.30
CA ARG A 402 12.28 13.95 -16.96
C ARG A 402 12.22 13.16 -18.26
N ASN A 403 12.77 13.70 -19.35
CA ASN A 403 12.86 12.99 -20.62
C ASN A 403 13.97 11.93 -20.57
N LEU A 404 13.60 10.65 -20.67
CA LEU A 404 14.53 9.52 -20.78
C LEU A 404 14.76 9.09 -22.25
N VAL A 405 13.97 9.62 -23.18
CA VAL A 405 13.87 9.13 -24.59
C VAL A 405 14.53 10.09 -25.58
N CYS A 406 15.23 11.16 -25.14
CA CYS A 406 15.82 12.11 -26.07
C CYS A 406 17.14 11.59 -26.66
N ASP A 407 17.24 11.64 -28.01
CA ASP A 407 18.53 11.46 -28.70
C ASP A 407 19.53 12.53 -28.21
N LYS A 408 20.60 12.05 -27.58
CA LYS A 408 21.65 12.88 -27.00
C LYS A 408 22.20 13.93 -27.99
N SER A 409 22.32 13.54 -29.25
CA SER A 409 22.81 14.41 -30.33
C SER A 409 21.87 15.59 -30.60
N ILE A 410 20.55 15.38 -30.50
CA ILE A 410 19.56 16.47 -30.70
C ILE A 410 19.62 17.47 -29.55
N ILE A 411 19.68 16.98 -28.31
CA ILE A 411 19.80 17.83 -27.12
C ILE A 411 21.07 18.69 -27.21
N ILE A 412 22.22 18.07 -27.51
CA ILE A 412 23.49 18.76 -27.62
C ILE A 412 23.43 19.84 -28.69
N ASN A 413 22.91 19.54 -29.87
CA ASN A 413 22.79 20.50 -30.97
C ASN A 413 21.88 21.68 -30.60
N ASN A 414 20.74 21.42 -29.94
CA ASN A 414 19.84 22.48 -29.50
C ASN A 414 20.50 23.39 -28.46
N ILE A 415 21.30 22.83 -27.53
CA ILE A 415 22.01 23.64 -26.54
C ILE A 415 23.13 24.44 -27.17
N LYS A 416 23.94 23.85 -28.09
CA LYS A 416 25.01 24.52 -28.82
C LYS A 416 24.52 25.68 -29.69
N SER A 417 23.29 25.62 -30.17
CA SER A 417 22.68 26.73 -30.88
C SER A 417 22.37 27.96 -30.00
N LYS A 418 22.29 27.78 -28.68
CA LYS A 418 21.94 28.84 -27.70
C LYS A 418 23.11 29.27 -26.84
N VAL A 419 24.14 28.43 -26.69
CA VAL A 419 25.34 28.69 -25.87
C VAL A 419 26.58 28.62 -26.76
N TYR A 420 27.28 29.73 -26.90
CA TYR A 420 28.36 29.91 -27.85
C TYR A 420 29.74 29.74 -27.22
N GLY A 421 30.67 29.14 -27.95
CA GLY A 421 32.06 28.98 -27.55
C GLY A 421 32.32 27.95 -26.43
N GLN A 422 31.33 27.06 -26.14
CA GLN A 422 31.41 26.10 -25.05
C GLN A 422 31.11 24.67 -25.51
N ASP A 423 31.30 24.36 -26.77
CA ASP A 423 30.86 23.09 -27.38
C ASP A 423 31.34 21.84 -26.63
N ASN A 424 32.65 21.76 -26.31
CA ASN A 424 33.23 20.62 -25.57
C ASN A 424 32.76 20.58 -24.12
N VAL A 425 32.49 21.73 -23.51
CA VAL A 425 32.00 21.85 -22.14
C VAL A 425 30.57 21.33 -22.06
N ILE A 426 29.72 21.67 -23.03
CA ILE A 426 28.35 21.20 -23.13
C ILE A 426 28.31 19.69 -23.28
N ASP A 427 29.15 19.12 -24.17
CA ASP A 427 29.25 17.66 -24.34
C ASP A 427 29.59 16.97 -23.02
N SER A 428 30.59 17.49 -22.30
CA SER A 428 31.04 16.95 -21.02
C SER A 428 29.93 17.04 -19.94
N ILE A 429 29.21 18.15 -19.87
CA ILE A 429 28.14 18.32 -18.87
C ILE A 429 26.95 17.41 -19.20
N VAL A 430 26.55 17.30 -20.46
CA VAL A 430 25.48 16.38 -20.90
C VAL A 430 25.84 14.93 -20.59
N ASP A 431 27.13 14.55 -20.75
CA ASP A 431 27.63 13.23 -20.36
C ASP A 431 27.52 13.00 -18.86
N ILE A 432 27.85 13.99 -18.04
CA ILE A 432 27.73 13.89 -16.58
C ILE A 432 26.24 13.78 -16.19
N VAL A 433 25.37 14.60 -16.77
CA VAL A 433 23.94 14.61 -16.46
C VAL A 433 23.26 13.28 -16.83
N ASN A 434 23.69 12.65 -17.90
CA ASN A 434 23.14 11.35 -18.34
C ASN A 434 23.61 10.14 -17.51
N LYS A 435 24.63 10.28 -16.67
CA LYS A 435 25.03 9.22 -15.74
C LYS A 435 23.96 9.06 -14.66
N ASP A 436 23.89 7.90 -14.03
CA ASP A 436 22.91 7.58 -12.99
C ASP A 436 23.31 8.07 -11.60
N GLY A 437 22.32 8.31 -10.74
CA GLY A 437 22.49 8.64 -9.34
C GLY A 437 22.84 10.12 -9.07
N PHE A 438 23.05 10.42 -7.80
CA PHE A 438 23.45 11.74 -7.32
C PHE A 438 24.82 12.16 -7.86
N LYS A 439 24.99 13.44 -8.22
CA LYS A 439 26.26 14.03 -8.66
C LYS A 439 26.40 15.45 -8.20
N SER A 440 27.65 15.83 -7.93
CA SER A 440 28.06 17.18 -7.62
C SER A 440 29.09 17.65 -8.64
N VAL A 441 28.91 18.86 -9.18
CA VAL A 441 29.73 19.41 -10.26
C VAL A 441 30.11 20.85 -9.95
N LEU A 442 31.39 21.16 -9.97
CA LEU A 442 31.89 22.52 -9.85
C LEU A 442 32.16 23.10 -11.25
N LEU A 443 31.53 24.25 -11.54
CA LEU A 443 31.69 24.98 -12.78
C LEU A 443 32.63 26.16 -12.54
N LEU A 444 33.80 26.16 -13.16
CA LEU A 444 34.79 27.21 -13.07
C LEU A 444 34.87 27.99 -14.38
N GLY A 445 35.01 29.31 -14.30
CA GLY A 445 35.18 30.15 -15.50
C GLY A 445 34.97 31.61 -15.23
N GLY A 446 35.28 32.47 -16.20
CA GLY A 446 35.12 33.93 -16.12
C GLY A 446 33.68 34.40 -15.91
N ILE A 447 33.49 35.68 -15.70
CA ILE A 447 32.18 36.29 -15.62
C ILE A 447 31.53 36.30 -17.01
N GLY A 448 30.25 35.88 -17.09
CA GLY A 448 29.47 35.98 -18.33
C GLY A 448 29.84 35.00 -19.44
N VAL A 449 30.61 33.93 -19.16
CA VAL A 449 31.00 32.89 -20.14
C VAL A 449 29.89 31.86 -20.42
N GLY A 450 28.77 31.96 -19.73
CA GLY A 450 27.59 31.11 -20.01
C GLY A 450 27.31 30.02 -18.98
N LYS A 451 28.02 29.92 -17.82
CA LYS A 451 27.86 28.86 -16.82
C LYS A 451 26.38 28.57 -16.46
N SER A 452 25.69 29.57 -15.92
CA SER A 452 24.31 29.40 -15.41
C SER A 452 23.29 29.21 -16.54
N ILE A 453 23.55 29.81 -17.72
CA ILE A 453 22.70 29.65 -18.92
C ILE A 453 22.81 28.20 -19.45
N SER A 454 24.02 27.66 -19.53
CA SER A 454 24.25 26.29 -20.00
C SER A 454 23.47 25.27 -19.18
N ILE A 455 23.53 25.38 -17.85
CA ILE A 455 22.82 24.44 -16.96
C ILE A 455 21.30 24.59 -17.09
N ARG A 456 20.80 25.83 -17.23
CA ARG A 456 19.37 26.10 -17.46
C ARG A 456 18.88 25.50 -18.78
N GLU A 457 19.63 25.70 -19.88
CA GLU A 457 19.24 25.13 -21.18
C GLU A 457 19.33 23.60 -21.20
N ILE A 458 20.33 23.01 -20.52
CA ILE A 458 20.40 21.55 -20.34
C ILE A 458 19.17 21.04 -19.58
N ALA A 459 18.79 21.70 -18.49
CA ALA A 459 17.60 21.33 -17.72
C ALA A 459 16.31 21.44 -18.55
N ASN A 460 16.18 22.51 -19.35
CA ASN A 460 15.03 22.75 -20.22
C ASN A 460 14.93 21.68 -21.32
N GLU A 461 16.02 21.40 -22.06
CA GLU A 461 16.04 20.43 -23.16
C GLU A 461 15.81 18.99 -22.65
N MET A 462 16.29 18.69 -21.44
CA MET A 462 16.09 17.39 -20.81
C MET A 462 14.78 17.30 -20.00
N ASN A 463 14.02 18.41 -19.93
CA ASN A 463 12.79 18.52 -19.14
C ASN A 463 12.99 18.09 -17.68
N ILE A 464 14.10 18.55 -17.07
CA ILE A 464 14.41 18.32 -15.66
C ILE A 464 14.06 19.58 -14.87
N ASN A 465 13.47 19.42 -13.68
CA ASN A 465 13.18 20.54 -12.81
C ASN A 465 14.46 21.31 -12.47
N PHE A 466 14.50 22.62 -12.75
CA PHE A 466 15.66 23.47 -12.52
C PHE A 466 15.42 24.42 -11.35
N ILE A 467 16.33 24.37 -10.38
CA ILE A 467 16.30 25.23 -9.18
C ILE A 467 17.61 25.99 -9.10
N CYS A 468 17.56 27.32 -9.03
CA CYS A 468 18.74 28.14 -8.96
C CYS A 468 18.72 29.04 -7.71
N PHE A 469 19.82 29.01 -6.97
CA PHE A 469 20.05 29.87 -5.80
C PHE A 469 21.23 30.80 -6.09
N ASP A 470 21.02 32.11 -6.00
CA ASP A 470 22.12 33.10 -6.07
C ASP A 470 22.79 33.23 -4.69
N MET A 471 23.99 32.71 -4.59
CA MET A 471 24.76 32.67 -3.34
C MET A 471 25.22 34.06 -2.88
N SER A 472 25.15 35.08 -3.71
CA SER A 472 25.41 36.45 -3.30
C SER A 472 24.42 36.96 -2.24
N LEU A 473 23.20 36.41 -2.21
CA LEU A 473 22.18 36.69 -1.18
C LEU A 473 22.51 36.08 0.18
N TYR A 474 23.44 35.12 0.21
CA TYR A 474 23.84 34.37 1.41
C TYR A 474 25.23 34.75 1.91
N SER A 475 25.62 36.02 1.71
CA SER A 475 26.94 36.54 2.11
C SER A 475 27.09 36.79 3.61
N ASN A 476 25.99 36.92 4.36
CA ASN A 476 25.98 37.20 5.79
C ASN A 476 25.73 35.94 6.64
N VAL A 477 26.26 35.92 7.86
CA VAL A 477 26.06 34.80 8.82
C VAL A 477 24.56 34.57 9.14
N TYR A 478 23.77 35.63 9.19
CA TYR A 478 22.33 35.57 9.43
C TYR A 478 21.55 34.87 8.32
N SER A 479 22.13 34.73 7.12
CA SER A 479 21.52 34.07 5.98
C SER A 479 21.37 32.55 6.17
N ILE A 480 22.01 31.96 7.21
CA ILE A 480 21.85 30.55 7.57
C ILE A 480 20.38 30.24 7.87
N ASN A 481 19.65 31.17 8.50
CA ASN A 481 18.23 30.97 8.79
C ASN A 481 17.39 30.83 7.51
N ASN A 482 17.80 31.47 6.41
CA ASN A 482 17.10 31.40 5.12
C ASN A 482 17.33 30.09 4.37
N ILE A 483 18.28 29.26 4.85
CA ILE A 483 18.46 27.90 4.28
C ILE A 483 17.29 27.01 4.65
N TYR A 484 16.77 27.12 5.87
CA TYR A 484 15.79 26.20 6.43
C TYR A 484 14.41 26.80 6.65
N ASN A 485 14.28 28.13 6.77
CA ASN A 485 13.05 28.80 7.19
C ASN A 485 12.54 29.75 6.09
N GLY A 486 11.22 29.81 5.93
CA GLY A 486 10.55 30.65 4.93
C GLY A 486 10.17 29.87 3.66
N GLU A 487 9.15 30.38 2.95
CA GLU A 487 8.64 29.76 1.71
C GLU A 487 9.72 29.64 0.62
N ASP A 488 10.61 30.63 0.53
CA ASP A 488 11.71 30.69 -0.44
C ASP A 488 13.01 30.04 0.04
N SER A 489 12.98 29.30 1.16
CA SER A 489 14.16 28.64 1.72
C SER A 489 14.72 27.56 0.78
N ILE A 490 16.03 27.32 0.88
CA ILE A 490 16.70 26.25 0.13
C ILE A 490 16.01 24.92 0.41
N TYR A 491 15.71 24.64 1.69
CA TYR A 491 15.01 23.41 2.11
C TYR A 491 13.66 23.22 1.42
N ASN A 492 12.82 24.27 1.35
CA ASN A 492 11.48 24.14 0.77
C ASN A 492 11.51 23.95 -0.74
N LYS A 493 12.44 24.61 -1.43
CA LYS A 493 12.58 24.56 -2.89
C LYS A 493 13.28 23.29 -3.39
N MET A 494 14.21 22.71 -2.60
CA MET A 494 14.93 21.50 -3.02
C MET A 494 13.98 20.29 -3.10
N LYS A 495 14.08 19.56 -4.22
CA LYS A 495 13.33 18.33 -4.51
C LYS A 495 14.26 17.31 -5.17
N ASP A 496 14.02 16.03 -4.96
CA ASP A 496 14.75 14.99 -5.72
C ASP A 496 14.41 15.03 -7.22
N ASN A 497 15.18 14.36 -8.03
CA ASN A 497 15.07 14.37 -9.49
C ASN A 497 15.16 15.81 -10.11
N SER A 498 15.98 16.68 -9.55
CA SER A 498 16.16 18.05 -10.01
C SER A 498 17.61 18.41 -10.27
N ILE A 499 17.82 19.42 -11.14
CA ILE A 499 19.09 20.10 -11.32
C ILE A 499 19.08 21.33 -10.42
N ILE A 500 20.00 21.37 -9.47
CA ILE A 500 20.13 22.43 -8.48
C ILE A 500 21.41 23.20 -8.75
N LEU A 501 21.32 24.50 -8.98
CA LEU A 501 22.46 25.36 -9.21
C LEU A 501 22.64 26.34 -8.04
N PHE A 502 23.78 26.26 -7.38
CA PHE A 502 24.26 27.30 -6.46
C PHE A 502 25.20 28.24 -7.23
N ASP A 503 24.69 29.38 -7.66
CA ASP A 503 25.44 30.34 -8.51
C ASP A 503 26.23 31.33 -7.66
N ASN A 504 27.44 31.67 -8.07
CA ASN A 504 28.38 32.56 -7.38
C ASN A 504 28.76 32.08 -5.96
N ILE A 505 29.13 30.79 -5.81
CA ILE A 505 29.44 30.18 -4.49
C ILE A 505 30.55 30.92 -3.74
N GLU A 506 31.47 31.55 -4.46
CA GLU A 506 32.58 32.36 -3.90
C GLU A 506 32.11 33.60 -3.11
N LYS A 507 30.85 34.02 -3.29
CA LYS A 507 30.26 35.14 -2.56
C LYS A 507 29.53 34.74 -1.30
N ALA A 508 29.27 33.46 -1.10
CA ALA A 508 28.58 32.95 0.06
C ALA A 508 29.44 33.03 1.32
N ASN A 509 28.79 33.14 2.47
CA ASN A 509 29.48 33.00 3.76
C ASN A 509 30.01 31.56 3.93
N LYS A 510 31.19 31.40 4.53
CA LYS A 510 31.83 30.09 4.75
C LYS A 510 30.94 29.09 5.43
N SER A 511 30.16 29.50 6.45
CA SER A 511 29.22 28.61 7.14
C SER A 511 28.09 28.11 6.23
N VAL A 512 27.66 28.91 5.26
CA VAL A 512 26.67 28.52 4.25
C VAL A 512 27.29 27.50 3.28
N VAL A 513 28.54 27.74 2.85
CA VAL A 513 29.28 26.78 2.02
C VAL A 513 29.43 25.43 2.73
N ASP A 514 29.78 25.44 4.02
CA ASP A 514 29.89 24.25 4.84
C ASP A 514 28.58 23.44 4.89
N ILE A 515 27.45 24.12 5.00
CA ILE A 515 26.13 23.47 4.97
C ILE A 515 25.86 22.86 3.59
N ILE A 516 26.16 23.56 2.49
CA ILE A 516 26.00 23.06 1.13
C ILE A 516 26.88 21.82 0.90
N MET A 517 28.14 21.84 1.36
CA MET A 517 29.02 20.68 1.26
C MET A 517 28.49 19.49 2.08
N ASN A 518 27.95 19.73 3.27
CA ASN A 518 27.29 18.65 4.04
C ASN A 518 26.06 18.08 3.33
N ILE A 519 25.28 18.89 2.60
CA ILE A 519 24.15 18.40 1.79
C ILE A 519 24.66 17.50 0.66
N ILE A 520 25.78 17.87 0.02
CA ILE A 520 26.43 17.07 -1.03
C ILE A 520 26.92 15.74 -0.47
N ASP A 521 27.66 15.75 0.64
CA ASP A 521 28.21 14.55 1.28
C ASP A 521 27.12 13.59 1.76
N CYS A 522 26.11 14.13 2.42
CA CYS A 522 24.98 13.34 2.96
C CYS A 522 23.93 12.97 1.90
N ARG A 523 23.93 13.61 0.73
CA ARG A 523 22.91 13.47 -0.33
C ARG A 523 21.49 13.69 0.16
N LYS A 524 21.33 14.54 1.18
CA LYS A 524 20.05 14.87 1.80
C LYS A 524 20.05 16.26 2.43
N ILE A 525 18.88 16.83 2.58
CA ILE A 525 18.64 18.04 3.37
C ILE A 525 17.52 17.76 4.37
N LYS A 526 17.86 17.69 5.68
CA LYS A 526 16.98 17.21 6.74
C LYS A 526 16.37 15.83 6.40
N ASP A 527 15.06 15.78 6.19
CA ASP A 527 14.26 14.60 5.86
C ASP A 527 14.14 14.30 4.35
N LYS A 528 14.59 15.24 3.48
CA LYS A 528 14.49 15.07 2.03
C LYS A 528 15.76 14.43 1.46
N ASN A 529 15.60 13.29 0.81
CA ASN A 529 16.68 12.64 0.05
C ASN A 529 16.85 13.28 -1.32
N LEU A 530 18.09 13.30 -1.84
CA LEU A 530 18.47 13.89 -3.13
C LEU A 530 19.21 12.85 -4.00
N LEU A 531 18.78 11.61 -3.96
CA LEU A 531 19.50 10.46 -4.53
C LEU A 531 19.65 10.49 -6.06
N ASN A 532 18.74 11.21 -6.75
CA ASN A 532 18.75 11.34 -8.22
C ASN A 532 18.90 12.80 -8.66
N SER A 533 19.33 13.68 -7.77
CA SER A 533 19.53 15.10 -8.08
C SER A 533 20.96 15.37 -8.50
N ILE A 534 21.16 16.45 -9.28
CA ILE A 534 22.48 16.91 -9.69
C ILE A 534 22.68 18.32 -9.13
N ILE A 535 23.71 18.48 -8.32
CA ILE A 535 24.06 19.77 -7.72
C ILE A 535 25.22 20.38 -8.50
N PHE A 536 24.98 21.56 -9.06
CA PHE A 536 25.99 22.38 -9.69
C PHE A 536 26.38 23.53 -8.74
N LEU A 537 27.68 23.73 -8.56
CA LEU A 537 28.26 24.86 -7.88
C LEU A 537 28.93 25.71 -8.96
N SER A 538 28.61 27.00 -9.08
CA SER A 538 29.25 27.91 -10.03
C SER A 538 30.17 28.88 -9.28
N ALA A 539 31.44 28.88 -9.64
CA ALA A 539 32.43 29.82 -9.13
C ALA A 539 33.08 30.60 -10.24
N THR A 540 33.43 31.87 -9.93
CA THR A 540 34.05 32.75 -10.89
C THR A 540 35.55 32.86 -10.65
N ASN A 541 36.34 32.62 -11.69
CA ASN A 541 37.77 32.95 -11.68
C ASN A 541 37.93 34.46 -11.87
N ASN A 542 38.46 35.17 -10.88
CA ASN A 542 38.68 36.60 -10.96
C ASN A 542 40.00 36.90 -11.69
N ILE A 543 39.95 37.84 -12.63
CA ILE A 543 41.14 38.38 -13.26
C ILE A 543 41.56 39.60 -12.44
N LYS A 544 42.71 39.56 -11.76
CA LYS A 544 43.30 40.75 -11.14
C LYS A 544 44.29 41.38 -12.11
N TYR A 545 44.02 42.60 -12.52
CA TYR A 545 45.01 43.40 -13.22
C TYR A 545 46.04 43.94 -12.23
N GLY A 546 47.32 43.77 -12.55
CA GLY A 546 48.40 44.43 -11.80
C GLY A 546 48.26 45.95 -11.97
N ILE A 547 48.32 46.68 -10.85
CA ILE A 547 48.36 48.16 -10.87
C ILE A 547 49.75 48.53 -11.38
N GLY A 548 49.88 48.89 -12.69
CA GLY A 548 51.13 49.29 -13.31
C GLY A 548 51.16 48.93 -14.81
N PHE A 549 52.08 49.58 -15.56
CA PHE A 549 52.21 49.46 -17.02
C PHE A 549 52.64 48.10 -17.58
N SER A 550 52.68 47.05 -16.77
CA SER A 550 52.96 45.70 -17.25
C SER A 550 51.68 44.89 -17.44
N LYS A 551 51.47 44.38 -18.66
CA LYS A 551 50.35 43.46 -19.03
C LYS A 551 50.45 42.08 -18.36
N ASN A 552 50.74 41.96 -17.08
CA ASN A 552 50.72 40.68 -16.38
C ASN A 552 49.29 40.46 -15.87
N ILE A 553 48.54 39.69 -16.63
CA ILE A 553 47.20 39.19 -16.25
C ILE A 553 47.40 38.05 -15.24
N ASN A 554 47.25 38.35 -13.95
CA ASN A 554 47.20 37.28 -12.93
C ASN A 554 45.79 36.77 -12.80
N LEU A 555 45.54 35.60 -13.37
CA LEU A 555 44.33 34.84 -13.14
C LEU A 555 44.31 34.36 -11.67
N VAL A 556 43.47 34.96 -10.84
CA VAL A 556 43.19 34.42 -9.52
C VAL A 556 42.18 33.29 -9.73
N LYS A 557 42.68 32.07 -9.73
CA LYS A 557 41.84 30.87 -9.77
C LYS A 557 41.06 30.75 -8.45
N TYR A 558 39.84 30.28 -8.54
CA TYR A 558 39.11 29.82 -7.35
C TYR A 558 39.91 28.66 -6.73
N ASP A 559 40.29 28.79 -5.46
CA ASP A 559 41.22 27.88 -4.77
C ASP A 559 40.68 27.30 -3.47
N ASP A 560 39.36 27.36 -3.25
CA ASP A 560 38.74 26.73 -2.09
C ASP A 560 38.87 25.18 -2.21
N LYS A 561 39.91 24.67 -1.58
CA LYS A 561 40.23 23.23 -1.61
C LYS A 561 39.08 22.35 -1.12
N LYS A 562 38.34 22.81 -0.09
CA LYS A 562 37.21 22.07 0.46
C LYS A 562 36.11 21.84 -0.58
N VAL A 563 35.81 22.85 -1.38
CA VAL A 563 34.81 22.76 -2.44
C VAL A 563 35.33 21.95 -3.63
N ILE A 564 36.60 22.17 -4.02
CA ILE A 564 37.19 21.47 -5.17
C ILE A 564 37.32 19.96 -4.91
N ASP A 565 37.80 19.60 -3.72
CA ASP A 565 38.03 18.21 -3.35
C ASP A 565 36.72 17.48 -2.95
N GLY A 566 35.68 18.21 -2.59
CA GLY A 566 34.38 17.67 -2.13
C GLY A 566 33.33 17.49 -3.22
N VAL A 567 33.65 17.72 -4.51
CA VAL A 567 32.74 17.49 -5.63
C VAL A 567 33.20 16.35 -6.52
N ASP A 568 32.24 15.65 -7.16
CA ASP A 568 32.54 14.51 -8.05
C ASP A 568 33.21 14.93 -9.36
N TYR A 569 32.89 16.13 -9.88
CA TYR A 569 33.40 16.63 -11.16
C TYR A 569 33.73 18.11 -11.10
N VAL A 570 34.80 18.50 -11.80
CA VAL A 570 35.15 19.91 -12.03
C VAL A 570 35.18 20.19 -13.53
N VAL A 571 34.40 21.17 -13.97
CA VAL A 571 34.26 21.57 -15.37
C VAL A 571 34.72 23.02 -15.55
N ASN A 572 35.69 23.24 -16.43
CA ASN A 572 36.24 24.54 -16.75
C ASN A 572 35.58 25.10 -18.01
N PHE A 573 34.94 26.26 -17.89
CA PHE A 573 34.42 27.03 -19.02
C PHE A 573 35.53 27.83 -19.70
N ASN A 574 35.52 27.80 -21.04
CA ASN A 574 36.46 28.57 -21.84
C ASN A 574 36.20 30.07 -21.76
N SER A 575 37.25 30.85 -21.94
CA SER A 575 37.10 32.28 -22.24
C SER A 575 36.39 32.49 -23.59
N ILE A 576 35.65 33.57 -23.70
CA ILE A 576 34.94 33.89 -24.94
C ILE A 576 35.95 34.37 -25.98
N ASP A 577 35.87 33.82 -27.18
CA ASP A 577 36.66 34.22 -28.35
C ASP A 577 35.82 35.05 -29.34
N ASP A 578 36.48 35.62 -30.32
CA ASP A 578 35.86 36.44 -31.36
C ASP A 578 34.86 35.68 -32.21
N GLU A 579 35.09 34.37 -32.41
CA GLU A 579 34.18 33.50 -33.15
C GLU A 579 32.84 33.32 -32.40
N ALA A 580 32.91 33.09 -31.09
CA ALA A 580 31.71 32.98 -30.24
C ALA A 580 30.90 34.31 -30.21
N ILE A 581 31.60 35.44 -30.19
CA ILE A 581 30.94 36.74 -30.25
C ILE A 581 30.26 36.94 -31.60
N GLY A 582 30.93 36.59 -32.70
CA GLY A 582 30.39 36.67 -34.05
C GLY A 582 29.08 35.89 -34.17
N LYS A 583 29.07 34.63 -33.73
CA LYS A 583 27.86 33.76 -33.69
C LYS A 583 26.74 34.35 -32.83
N PHE A 584 27.08 34.97 -31.70
CA PHE A 584 26.09 35.62 -30.83
C PHE A 584 25.46 36.86 -31.48
N ILE A 585 26.23 37.67 -32.21
CA ILE A 585 25.76 38.87 -32.94
C ILE A 585 24.85 38.44 -34.09
N GLU A 586 25.26 37.42 -34.87
CA GLU A 586 24.51 36.88 -35.98
C GLU A 586 23.16 36.32 -35.54
N TYR A 587 23.13 35.53 -34.45
CA TYR A 587 21.88 34.98 -33.92
C TYR A 587 20.88 36.04 -33.49
N ASN A 588 21.36 37.18 -32.96
CA ASN A 588 20.51 38.28 -32.56
C ASN A 588 20.15 39.23 -33.75
N ASN A 589 20.51 38.86 -35.00
CA ASN A 589 20.26 39.62 -36.22
C ASN A 589 20.74 41.07 -36.14
N ILE A 590 21.87 41.33 -35.48
CA ILE A 590 22.41 42.64 -35.29
C ILE A 590 23.40 42.96 -36.41
N LYS A 591 23.10 43.96 -37.21
CA LYS A 591 23.99 44.44 -38.29
C LYS A 591 24.89 45.58 -37.80
N ASP A 592 26.12 45.61 -38.27
CA ASP A 592 27.09 46.68 -38.07
C ASP A 592 27.44 47.01 -36.61
N PHE A 593 27.50 45.97 -35.72
CA PHE A 593 27.96 46.15 -34.33
C PHE A 593 29.45 45.85 -34.20
N ASP A 594 30.21 46.89 -33.94
CA ASP A 594 31.62 46.78 -33.60
C ASP A 594 31.80 46.48 -32.12
N TYR A 595 32.26 45.24 -31.82
CA TYR A 595 32.49 44.73 -30.47
C TYR A 595 33.92 44.94 -29.94
N THR A 596 34.82 45.52 -30.77
CA THR A 596 36.23 45.72 -30.36
C THR A 596 36.37 46.65 -29.15
N HIS A 597 35.40 47.52 -28.93
CA HIS A 597 35.32 48.42 -27.79
C HIS A 597 34.53 47.85 -26.59
N CYS A 598 34.05 46.61 -26.68
CA CYS A 598 33.33 45.97 -25.59
C CYS A 598 34.32 45.29 -24.63
N ASP A 599 34.08 45.43 -23.34
CA ASP A 599 34.90 44.75 -22.32
C ASP A 599 34.45 43.29 -22.14
N TYR A 600 34.51 42.48 -23.22
CA TYR A 600 34.12 41.08 -23.20
C TYR A 600 35.17 40.17 -22.54
N ILE A 601 36.41 40.64 -22.48
CA ILE A 601 37.51 39.91 -21.83
C ILE A 601 37.21 39.77 -20.33
N ASN A 602 36.70 40.82 -19.69
CA ASN A 602 36.39 40.84 -18.26
C ASN A 602 34.98 40.35 -17.93
N TYR A 603 34.02 40.70 -18.77
CA TYR A 603 32.58 40.49 -18.50
C TYR A 603 31.91 39.51 -19.44
N GLY A 604 32.66 38.89 -20.35
CA GLY A 604 32.15 37.92 -21.31
C GLY A 604 30.98 38.45 -22.14
N PHE A 605 29.99 37.63 -22.45
CA PHE A 605 28.78 38.08 -23.16
C PHE A 605 27.98 39.16 -22.40
N ARG A 606 28.16 39.29 -21.08
CA ARG A 606 27.53 40.37 -20.31
C ARG A 606 28.07 41.73 -20.73
N GLY A 607 29.38 41.85 -21.01
CA GLY A 607 30.00 43.07 -21.53
C GLY A 607 29.45 43.44 -22.91
N VAL A 608 29.34 42.46 -23.80
CA VAL A 608 28.75 42.66 -25.15
C VAL A 608 27.28 43.08 -25.04
N LYS A 609 26.46 42.45 -24.21
CA LYS A 609 25.06 42.83 -24.00
C LYS A 609 24.89 44.23 -23.43
N ILE A 610 25.75 44.65 -22.50
CA ILE A 610 25.71 46.01 -21.95
C ILE A 610 26.02 47.04 -23.05
N ALA A 611 27.04 46.79 -23.88
CA ALA A 611 27.40 47.67 -24.97
C ALA A 611 26.28 47.74 -26.03
N MET A 612 25.61 46.62 -26.32
CA MET A 612 24.44 46.58 -27.21
C MET A 612 23.25 47.38 -26.68
N LYS A 613 22.95 47.27 -25.38
CA LYS A 613 21.88 48.04 -24.72
C LYS A 613 22.19 49.53 -24.76
N ASN A 614 23.45 49.92 -24.50
CA ASN A 614 23.87 51.34 -24.55
C ASN A 614 23.78 51.96 -25.96
N LYS A 615 23.74 51.13 -27.01
CA LYS A 615 23.53 51.55 -28.41
C LYS A 615 22.08 51.32 -28.88
N ASP A 616 21.14 50.99 -27.98
CA ASP A 616 19.74 50.69 -28.27
C ASP A 616 19.52 49.58 -29.30
N LEU A 617 20.48 48.65 -29.46
CA LEU A 617 20.44 47.55 -30.42
C LEU A 617 19.68 46.32 -29.90
N ILE A 618 19.52 46.20 -28.57
CA ILE A 618 18.70 45.16 -27.90
C ILE A 618 17.96 45.81 -26.73
N LYS A 619 16.71 45.36 -26.49
CA LYS A 619 15.87 45.77 -25.35
C LYS A 619 16.22 45.01 -24.07
#